data_f61776744e6b04e8ba174d8219046bf4
#
_entry.id   f61776744e6b04e8ba174d8219046bf4
#
_cell.length_a   1.000
_cell.length_b   1.000
_cell.length_c   1.000
_cell.angle_alpha   90.00
_cell.angle_beta   90.00
_cell.angle_gamma   90.00
#
_symmetry.space_group_name_H-M   'P 1'
#
loop_
_entity.id
_entity.type
_entity.pdbx_description
1 polymer ?
#
loop_
_entity_poly.entity_id
_entity_poly.type
_entity_poly.pdbx_seq_one_letter_code
_entity_poly.pdbx_strand_id
1 'polypeptide(L)'
;IDIVKNSPADKAGLALGDIILEVEGYSFPDGKNALKKISKHFKNTDKKPLKRIKIDRKGEILTFDINQEKICNYPIIFTQDKIVNAYADGKSIIMTQGMVDYARDDNEIAMVIAHELAHNDRGHLDAKKKNTLIMGSIGFILDLMTIYYSGGTAGGNAENTEMWSKIGSQAYSVEFEKDADYGGVYYAYRAGYDISQVKNFWERIGSENPKQIAISSTHPATAERYLQIEKTVEEINKKKIDGIALVP
;
A
#
# COMPACT_ATOMS: atom_id res chain seq x y z
N ILE A 1 12.68 21.05 1.18
CA ILE A 1 11.59 20.15 0.78
C ILE A 1 11.90 19.69 -0.63
N ASP A 2 11.99 18.38 -0.83
CA ASP A 2 12.18 17.79 -2.16
C ASP A 2 10.92 17.90 -3.02
N ILE A 3 11.12 18.04 -4.33
CA ILE A 3 10.04 17.99 -5.32
C ILE A 3 10.00 16.58 -5.91
N VAL A 4 8.89 15.91 -5.71
CA VAL A 4 8.69 14.56 -6.27
C VAL A 4 8.60 14.67 -7.80
N LYS A 5 9.47 13.96 -8.50
CA LYS A 5 9.53 13.93 -9.97
C LYS A 5 8.16 13.50 -10.56
N ASN A 6 7.74 14.17 -11.61
CA ASN A 6 6.43 14.01 -12.26
C ASN A 6 5.22 14.38 -11.40
N SER A 7 5.42 14.94 -10.21
CA SER A 7 4.32 15.46 -9.38
C SER A 7 3.67 16.70 -10.03
N PRO A 8 2.47 17.10 -9.59
CA PRO A 8 1.87 18.36 -9.98
C PRO A 8 2.76 19.58 -9.75
N ALA A 9 3.55 19.58 -8.68
CA ALA A 9 4.51 20.63 -8.37
C ALA A 9 5.67 20.68 -9.37
N ASP A 10 6.24 19.52 -9.70
CA ASP A 10 7.31 19.39 -10.71
C ASP A 10 6.81 19.82 -12.10
N LYS A 11 5.64 19.31 -12.51
CA LYS A 11 5.00 19.67 -13.79
C LYS A 11 4.69 21.18 -13.90
N ALA A 12 4.38 21.82 -12.78
CA ALA A 12 4.15 23.27 -12.73
C ALA A 12 5.44 24.08 -12.76
N GLY A 13 6.62 23.47 -12.56
CA GLY A 13 7.92 24.13 -12.60
C GLY A 13 8.40 24.65 -11.24
N LEU A 14 7.84 24.15 -10.13
CA LEU A 14 8.43 24.37 -8.81
C LEU A 14 9.80 23.69 -8.72
N ALA A 15 10.74 24.27 -8.00
CA ALA A 15 12.09 23.78 -7.87
C ALA A 15 12.55 23.71 -6.40
N LEU A 16 13.51 22.86 -6.13
CA LEU A 16 14.17 22.80 -4.83
C LEU A 16 14.80 24.16 -4.50
N GLY A 17 14.54 24.66 -3.30
CA GLY A 17 15.01 25.96 -2.83
C GLY A 17 14.00 27.12 -3.01
N ASP A 18 12.85 26.88 -3.64
CA ASP A 18 11.76 27.85 -3.68
C ASP A 18 11.21 28.11 -2.27
N ILE A 19 10.99 29.37 -1.93
CA ILE A 19 10.37 29.79 -0.69
C ILE A 19 8.92 30.10 -0.96
N ILE A 20 7.98 29.31 -0.41
CA ILE A 20 6.57 29.53 -0.58
C ILE A 20 6.12 30.74 0.27
N LEU A 21 5.63 31.78 -0.37
CA LEU A 21 5.15 32.99 0.25
C LEU A 21 3.64 32.97 0.49
N GLU A 22 2.89 32.40 -0.46
CA GLU A 22 1.44 32.45 -0.46
C GLU A 22 0.84 31.24 -1.19
N VAL A 23 -0.28 30.72 -0.71
CA VAL A 23 -1.10 29.73 -1.41
C VAL A 23 -2.57 30.15 -1.35
N GLU A 24 -3.22 30.25 -2.51
CA GLU A 24 -4.63 30.66 -2.65
C GLU A 24 -4.94 32.00 -1.95
N GLY A 25 -4.03 32.98 -1.99
CA GLY A 25 -4.19 34.26 -1.32
C GLY A 25 -3.87 34.27 0.17
N TYR A 26 -3.50 33.12 0.73
CA TYR A 26 -3.10 33.01 2.13
C TYR A 26 -1.60 33.10 2.26
N SER A 27 -1.11 34.20 2.83
CA SER A 27 0.31 34.42 3.12
C SER A 27 0.75 33.63 4.34
N PHE A 28 1.89 32.97 4.24
CA PHE A 28 2.41 32.17 5.34
C PHE A 28 3.10 33.02 6.38
N PRO A 29 2.74 32.85 7.65
CA PRO A 29 3.43 33.54 8.73
C PRO A 29 4.82 32.91 8.96
N ASP A 30 5.80 33.74 9.27
CA ASP A 30 7.11 33.30 9.70
C ASP A 30 7.12 32.61 11.06
N GLY A 31 8.14 31.80 11.32
CA GLY A 31 8.48 31.27 12.64
C GLY A 31 8.06 29.83 12.91
N LYS A 32 8.37 29.36 14.14
CA LYS A 32 8.26 27.96 14.59
C LYS A 32 6.89 27.29 14.40
N ASN A 33 5.81 28.08 14.27
CA ASN A 33 4.43 27.58 14.11
C ASN A 33 3.91 27.66 12.65
N ALA A 34 4.73 28.06 11.70
CA ALA A 34 4.33 28.22 10.30
C ALA A 34 3.72 26.94 9.73
N LEU A 35 4.39 25.80 9.84
CA LEU A 35 3.91 24.50 9.36
C LEU A 35 2.56 24.09 9.97
N LYS A 36 2.35 24.33 11.26
CA LYS A 36 1.07 24.03 11.94
C LYS A 36 -0.09 24.89 11.43
N LYS A 37 0.17 26.16 11.16
CA LYS A 37 -0.83 27.10 10.62
C LYS A 37 -1.15 26.75 9.16
N ILE A 38 -0.14 26.44 8.36
CA ILE A 38 -0.23 25.95 6.98
C ILE A 38 -1.11 24.69 6.92
N SER A 39 -0.74 23.68 7.70
CA SER A 39 -1.47 22.40 7.75
C SER A 39 -2.95 22.59 8.16
N LYS A 40 -3.23 23.50 9.13
CA LYS A 40 -4.60 23.79 9.53
C LYS A 40 -5.38 24.52 8.42
N HIS A 41 -4.75 25.44 7.71
CA HIS A 41 -5.39 26.16 6.61
C HIS A 41 -5.74 25.20 5.47
N PHE A 42 -4.81 24.33 5.05
CA PHE A 42 -5.03 23.37 3.97
C PHE A 42 -6.11 22.32 4.29
N LYS A 43 -6.20 21.84 5.52
CA LYS A 43 -7.27 20.90 5.91
C LYS A 43 -8.68 21.46 5.67
N ASN A 44 -8.83 22.77 5.65
CA ASN A 44 -10.15 23.42 5.50
C ASN A 44 -10.42 23.89 4.06
N THR A 45 -9.41 23.97 3.19
CA THR A 45 -9.54 24.58 1.84
C THR A 45 -9.43 23.57 0.69
N ASP A 46 -9.39 22.30 0.98
CA ASP A 46 -9.01 21.20 0.07
C ASP A 46 -9.98 20.88 -1.08
N LYS A 47 -10.94 21.75 -1.37
CA LYS A 47 -12.02 21.48 -2.35
C LYS A 47 -11.75 22.01 -3.76
N LYS A 48 -10.68 22.77 -3.98
CA LYS A 48 -10.39 23.34 -5.31
C LYS A 48 -9.35 22.50 -6.04
N PRO A 49 -9.59 22.05 -7.28
CA PRO A 49 -8.64 21.23 -8.04
C PRO A 49 -7.39 22.00 -8.49
N LEU A 50 -7.44 23.32 -8.54
CA LEU A 50 -6.34 24.19 -8.90
C LEU A 50 -5.89 24.98 -7.66
N LYS A 51 -4.58 24.99 -7.41
CA LYS A 51 -3.95 25.77 -6.34
C LYS A 51 -2.98 26.78 -6.95
N ARG A 52 -3.19 28.05 -6.62
CA ARG A 52 -2.25 29.12 -6.99
C ARG A 52 -1.22 29.28 -5.88
N ILE A 53 0.06 29.17 -6.24
CA ILE A 53 1.19 29.25 -5.32
C ILE A 53 2.10 30.40 -5.75
N LYS A 54 2.41 31.32 -4.81
CA LYS A 54 3.37 32.39 -4.99
C LYS A 54 4.65 32.04 -4.23
N ILE A 55 5.77 32.17 -4.88
CA ILE A 55 7.07 31.81 -4.32
C ILE A 55 8.06 32.94 -4.50
N ASP A 56 9.15 32.91 -3.71
CA ASP A 56 10.40 33.61 -3.94
C ASP A 56 11.45 32.59 -4.40
N ARG A 57 11.99 32.80 -5.58
CA ARG A 57 13.13 32.06 -6.15
C ARG A 57 14.32 32.98 -6.30
N LYS A 58 15.21 32.98 -5.32
CA LYS A 58 16.42 33.80 -5.29
C LYS A 58 16.14 35.30 -5.48
N GLY A 59 15.11 35.82 -4.85
CA GLY A 59 14.69 37.22 -4.91
C GLY A 59 13.71 37.56 -6.05
N GLU A 60 13.37 36.58 -6.90
CA GLU A 60 12.36 36.73 -7.93
C GLU A 60 11.02 36.16 -7.46
N ILE A 61 9.96 36.96 -7.54
CA ILE A 61 8.61 36.55 -7.16
C ILE A 61 7.90 35.91 -8.35
N LEU A 62 7.64 34.61 -8.24
CA LEU A 62 6.96 33.82 -9.26
C LEU A 62 5.62 33.30 -8.77
N THR A 63 4.70 33.06 -9.71
CA THR A 63 3.39 32.48 -9.40
C THR A 63 3.14 31.27 -10.29
N PHE A 64 2.72 30.16 -9.67
CA PHE A 64 2.42 28.90 -10.34
C PHE A 64 0.98 28.47 -10.05
N ASP A 65 0.30 27.99 -11.06
CA ASP A 65 -0.99 27.30 -10.93
C ASP A 65 -0.76 25.78 -10.96
N ILE A 66 -1.05 25.09 -9.85
CA ILE A 66 -0.83 23.66 -9.68
C ILE A 66 -2.15 22.93 -9.75
N ASN A 67 -2.32 22.05 -10.73
CA ASN A 67 -3.45 21.15 -10.81
C ASN A 67 -3.26 20.00 -9.80
N GLN A 68 -4.18 19.89 -8.85
CA GLN A 68 -4.14 18.78 -7.90
C GLN A 68 -4.52 17.47 -8.60
N GLU A 69 -3.76 16.44 -8.33
CA GLU A 69 -4.05 15.06 -8.71
C GLU A 69 -4.47 14.28 -7.47
N LYS A 70 -5.43 13.37 -7.64
CA LYS A 70 -5.75 12.41 -6.59
C LYS A 70 -4.62 11.41 -6.49
N ILE A 71 -4.09 11.26 -5.30
CA ILE A 71 -3.06 10.25 -4.99
C ILE A 71 -3.55 9.32 -3.88
N CYS A 72 -3.00 8.13 -3.84
CA CYS A 72 -3.15 7.25 -2.68
C CYS A 72 -2.47 7.89 -1.47
N ASN A 73 -3.21 8.06 -0.37
CA ASN A 73 -2.70 8.68 0.86
C ASN A 73 -2.50 7.60 1.93
N TYR A 74 -1.60 6.67 1.67
CA TYR A 74 -1.22 5.63 2.63
C TYR A 74 0.19 5.92 3.13
N PRO A 75 0.36 6.44 4.36
CA PRO A 75 1.69 6.66 4.92
C PRO A 75 2.43 5.33 5.10
N ILE A 76 3.74 5.35 4.89
CA ILE A 76 4.62 4.22 5.16
C ILE A 76 5.21 4.41 6.55
N ILE A 77 5.03 3.42 7.41
CA ILE A 77 5.51 3.41 8.79
C ILE A 77 6.60 2.37 8.92
N PHE A 78 7.81 2.80 9.31
CA PHE A 78 8.92 1.90 9.59
C PHE A 78 8.96 1.54 11.07
N THR A 79 9.12 0.24 11.36
CA THR A 79 9.27 -0.28 12.72
C THR A 79 10.66 -0.87 12.90
N GLN A 80 11.17 -0.88 14.14
CA GLN A 80 12.48 -1.45 14.47
C GLN A 80 12.47 -2.98 14.63
N ASP A 81 11.38 -3.63 14.29
CA ASP A 81 11.26 -5.08 14.35
C ASP A 81 12.24 -5.75 13.37
N LYS A 82 12.93 -6.79 13.84
CA LYS A 82 13.92 -7.53 13.07
C LYS A 82 13.34 -8.70 12.27
N ILE A 83 12.07 -9.00 12.45
CA ILE A 83 11.36 -10.00 11.65
C ILE A 83 11.18 -9.44 10.24
N VAL A 84 11.46 -10.23 9.21
CA VAL A 84 11.22 -9.85 7.81
C VAL A 84 9.73 -9.83 7.55
N ASN A 85 9.14 -8.63 7.55
CA ASN A 85 7.70 -8.45 7.36
C ASN A 85 7.33 -7.09 6.80
N ALA A 86 6.20 -7.05 6.09
CA ALA A 86 5.46 -5.85 5.74
C ALA A 86 3.97 -6.19 5.70
N TYR A 87 3.10 -5.22 5.92
CA TYR A 87 1.66 -5.42 5.84
C TYR A 87 0.89 -4.12 5.68
N ALA A 88 -0.27 -4.23 5.03
CA ALA A 88 -1.27 -3.18 4.92
C ALA A 88 -2.28 -3.28 6.07
N ASP A 89 -2.64 -2.16 6.70
CA ASP A 89 -3.64 -2.10 7.78
C ASP A 89 -4.97 -1.42 7.35
N GLY A 90 -5.10 -1.08 6.08
CA GLY A 90 -6.24 -0.36 5.51
C GLY A 90 -6.08 1.16 5.55
N LYS A 91 -5.05 1.69 6.20
CA LYS A 91 -4.79 3.14 6.36
C LYS A 91 -3.33 3.52 6.12
N SER A 92 -2.43 2.59 6.34
CA SER A 92 -0.98 2.74 6.21
C SER A 92 -0.36 1.45 5.69
N ILE A 93 0.91 1.52 5.34
CA ILE A 93 1.77 0.40 5.03
C ILE A 93 2.81 0.34 6.13
N ILE A 94 2.89 -0.79 6.81
CA ILE A 94 3.90 -1.01 7.85
C ILE A 94 5.02 -1.86 7.27
N MET A 95 6.26 -1.42 7.43
CA MET A 95 7.46 -2.13 7.01
C MET A 95 8.42 -2.26 8.17
N THR A 96 8.92 -3.46 8.39
CA THR A 96 9.88 -3.73 9.46
C THR A 96 11.31 -3.45 9.02
N GLN A 97 12.19 -3.17 9.99
CA GLN A 97 13.63 -3.08 9.73
C GLN A 97 14.16 -4.39 9.13
N GLY A 98 13.64 -5.54 9.59
CA GLY A 98 14.01 -6.84 9.04
C GLY A 98 13.73 -6.96 7.54
N MET A 99 12.62 -6.40 7.04
CA MET A 99 12.31 -6.38 5.60
C MET A 99 13.28 -5.46 4.83
N VAL A 100 13.59 -4.28 5.38
CA VAL A 100 14.56 -3.36 4.78
C VAL A 100 15.95 -3.99 4.70
N ASP A 101 16.37 -4.66 5.77
CA ASP A 101 17.68 -5.34 5.82
C ASP A 101 17.73 -6.57 4.88
N TYR A 102 16.59 -7.21 4.62
CA TYR A 102 16.47 -8.38 3.73
C TYR A 102 16.47 -8.00 2.25
N ALA A 103 15.89 -6.88 1.91
CA ALA A 103 15.86 -6.37 0.54
C ALA A 103 17.26 -6.04 0.05
N ARG A 104 17.55 -6.35 -1.21
CA ARG A 104 18.88 -6.16 -1.81
C ARG A 104 19.08 -4.76 -2.37
N ASP A 105 17.97 -4.15 -2.81
CA ASP A 105 17.97 -2.83 -3.43
C ASP A 105 16.61 -2.13 -3.27
N ASP A 106 16.53 -0.91 -3.74
CA ASP A 106 15.33 -0.09 -3.69
C ASP A 106 14.19 -0.64 -4.56
N ASN A 107 14.47 -1.45 -5.59
CA ASN A 107 13.43 -2.06 -6.42
C ASN A 107 12.67 -3.13 -5.63
N GLU A 108 13.38 -3.94 -4.85
CA GLU A 108 12.75 -4.94 -3.98
C GLU A 108 11.91 -4.27 -2.87
N ILE A 109 12.42 -3.20 -2.25
CA ILE A 109 11.66 -2.40 -1.26
C ILE A 109 10.41 -1.81 -1.91
N ALA A 110 10.55 -1.21 -3.09
CA ALA A 110 9.43 -0.62 -3.82
C ALA A 110 8.37 -1.66 -4.20
N MET A 111 8.77 -2.88 -4.53
CA MET A 111 7.85 -3.97 -4.82
C MET A 111 7.02 -4.38 -3.61
N VAL A 112 7.65 -4.49 -2.44
CA VAL A 112 6.91 -4.78 -1.20
C VAL A 112 5.92 -3.67 -0.90
N ILE A 113 6.36 -2.41 -0.95
CA ILE A 113 5.49 -1.25 -0.72
C ILE A 113 4.33 -1.23 -1.74
N ALA A 114 4.60 -1.49 -3.01
CA ALA A 114 3.60 -1.49 -4.07
C ALA A 114 2.58 -2.62 -3.91
N HIS A 115 3.00 -3.79 -3.45
CA HIS A 115 2.13 -4.92 -3.13
C HIS A 115 1.18 -4.58 -1.96
N GLU A 116 1.73 -4.04 -0.86
CA GLU A 116 0.94 -3.62 0.29
C GLU A 116 0.01 -2.43 -0.04
N LEU A 117 0.48 -1.51 -0.90
CA LEU A 117 -0.34 -0.44 -1.42
C LEU A 117 -1.54 -0.99 -2.20
N ALA A 118 -1.34 -2.02 -3.03
CA ALA A 118 -2.41 -2.66 -3.78
C ALA A 118 -3.44 -3.32 -2.84
N HIS A 119 -3.02 -3.95 -1.74
CA HIS A 119 -3.94 -4.47 -0.73
C HIS A 119 -4.82 -3.38 -0.13
N ASN A 120 -4.25 -2.20 0.20
CA ASN A 120 -5.00 -1.07 0.74
C ASN A 120 -5.93 -0.44 -0.30
N ASP A 121 -5.42 -0.16 -1.50
CA ASP A 121 -6.15 0.52 -2.58
C ASP A 121 -7.35 -0.30 -3.07
N ARG A 122 -7.21 -1.61 -3.13
CA ARG A 122 -8.25 -2.56 -3.55
C ARG A 122 -9.17 -3.02 -2.42
N GLY A 123 -8.93 -2.56 -1.19
CA GLY A 123 -9.78 -2.86 -0.03
C GLY A 123 -9.75 -4.33 0.40
N HIS A 124 -8.66 -5.05 0.15
CA HIS A 124 -8.54 -6.48 0.46
C HIS A 124 -8.70 -6.76 1.95
N LEU A 125 -8.26 -5.85 2.83
CA LEU A 125 -8.42 -5.99 4.27
C LEU A 125 -9.89 -5.97 4.70
N ASP A 126 -10.70 -5.10 4.10
CA ASP A 126 -12.13 -5.02 4.41
C ASP A 126 -12.89 -6.21 3.85
N ALA A 127 -12.51 -6.69 2.66
CA ALA A 127 -13.04 -7.93 2.10
C ALA A 127 -12.66 -9.14 2.97
N LYS A 128 -11.40 -9.21 3.44
CA LYS A 128 -10.93 -10.24 4.37
C LYS A 128 -11.70 -10.24 5.69
N LYS A 129 -11.94 -9.06 6.29
CA LYS A 129 -12.74 -8.94 7.51
C LYS A 129 -14.16 -9.42 7.31
N LYS A 130 -14.80 -9.08 6.18
CA LYS A 130 -16.14 -9.60 5.84
C LYS A 130 -16.14 -11.11 5.69
N ASN A 131 -15.15 -11.68 5.00
CA ASN A 131 -15.01 -13.12 4.84
C ASN A 131 -14.78 -13.81 6.20
N THR A 132 -13.96 -13.24 7.08
CA THR A 132 -13.74 -13.74 8.44
C THR A 132 -15.04 -13.77 9.25
N LEU A 133 -15.85 -12.71 9.18
CA LEU A 133 -17.16 -12.67 9.84
C LEU A 133 -18.13 -13.72 9.30
N ILE A 134 -18.15 -13.92 7.98
CA ILE A 134 -18.97 -14.95 7.33
C ILE A 134 -18.50 -16.35 7.78
N MET A 135 -17.20 -16.62 7.74
CA MET A 135 -16.63 -17.90 8.20
C MET A 135 -16.89 -18.14 9.69
N GLY A 136 -16.72 -17.12 10.53
CA GLY A 136 -17.05 -17.18 11.95
C GLY A 136 -18.53 -17.48 12.20
N SER A 137 -19.44 -16.93 11.41
CA SER A 137 -20.88 -17.20 11.52
C SER A 137 -21.23 -18.64 11.10
N ILE A 138 -20.55 -19.18 10.09
CA ILE A 138 -20.69 -20.61 9.70
C ILE A 138 -20.20 -21.50 10.84
N GLY A 139 -19.04 -21.20 11.44
CA GLY A 139 -18.52 -21.94 12.58
C GLY A 139 -19.49 -21.93 13.77
N PHE A 140 -20.09 -20.78 14.06
CA PHE A 140 -21.11 -20.65 15.10
C PHE A 140 -22.35 -21.51 14.85
N ILE A 141 -22.83 -21.60 13.60
CA ILE A 141 -23.94 -22.49 13.22
C ILE A 141 -23.55 -23.95 13.44
N LEU A 142 -22.34 -24.34 13.08
CA LEU A 142 -21.83 -25.69 13.31
C LEU A 142 -21.70 -26.02 14.81
N ASP A 143 -21.24 -25.07 15.63
CA ASP A 143 -21.20 -25.22 17.09
C ASP A 143 -22.62 -25.44 17.67
N LEU A 144 -23.60 -24.64 17.23
CA LEU A 144 -24.99 -24.79 17.63
C LEU A 144 -25.58 -26.14 17.21
N MET A 145 -25.31 -26.62 15.99
CA MET A 145 -25.72 -27.92 15.52
C MET A 145 -25.11 -29.06 16.36
N THR A 146 -23.83 -28.95 16.68
CA THR A 146 -23.14 -29.93 17.52
C THR A 146 -23.76 -30.00 18.90
N ILE A 147 -24.07 -28.87 19.53
CA ILE A 147 -24.77 -28.81 20.83
C ILE A 147 -26.17 -29.45 20.72
N TYR A 148 -26.93 -29.17 19.67
CA TYR A 148 -28.25 -29.69 19.45
C TYR A 148 -28.24 -31.22 19.30
N TYR A 149 -27.36 -31.77 18.46
CA TYR A 149 -27.29 -33.22 18.21
C TYR A 149 -26.66 -34.01 19.36
N SER A 150 -25.82 -33.39 20.18
CA SER A 150 -25.22 -34.02 21.37
C SER A 150 -26.11 -33.98 22.60
N GLY A 151 -27.33 -33.47 22.49
CA GLY A 151 -28.24 -33.32 23.62
C GLY A 151 -27.77 -32.35 24.70
N GLY A 152 -26.96 -31.37 24.33
CA GLY A 152 -26.43 -30.38 25.25
C GLY A 152 -25.24 -30.84 26.12
N THR A 153 -24.70 -32.02 25.86
CA THR A 153 -23.59 -32.61 26.64
C THR A 153 -22.20 -32.29 26.06
N ALA A 154 -22.10 -31.86 24.81
CA ALA A 154 -20.87 -31.30 24.28
C ALA A 154 -20.71 -29.94 24.94
N GLY A 155 -19.71 -29.81 25.82
CA GLY A 155 -19.33 -28.51 26.35
C GLY A 155 -19.19 -27.54 25.18
N GLY A 156 -20.01 -26.49 25.19
CA GLY A 156 -20.06 -25.50 24.09
C GLY A 156 -18.74 -24.84 23.92
N ASN A 157 -17.85 -25.54 23.28
CA ASN A 157 -16.56 -25.03 22.91
C ASN A 157 -16.78 -24.26 21.62
N ALA A 158 -16.52 -22.99 21.60
CA ALA A 158 -16.51 -22.18 20.38
C ALA A 158 -15.39 -22.59 19.40
N GLU A 159 -15.06 -23.91 19.40
CA GLU A 159 -13.92 -24.45 18.65
C GLU A 159 -14.07 -24.27 17.14
N ASN A 160 -15.29 -24.54 16.63
CA ASN A 160 -15.53 -24.32 15.21
C ASN A 160 -15.53 -22.83 14.86
N THR A 161 -16.15 -21.99 15.70
CA THR A 161 -16.16 -20.53 15.50
C THR A 161 -14.75 -19.98 15.51
N GLU A 162 -13.93 -20.38 16.49
CA GLU A 162 -12.53 -19.95 16.57
C GLU A 162 -11.71 -20.48 15.38
N MET A 163 -11.86 -21.77 15.03
CA MET A 163 -11.15 -22.38 13.92
C MET A 163 -11.48 -21.67 12.60
N TRP A 164 -12.75 -21.47 12.27
CA TRP A 164 -13.14 -20.81 11.02
C TRP A 164 -12.79 -19.33 11.00
N SER A 165 -12.90 -18.63 12.12
CA SER A 165 -12.45 -17.25 12.25
C SER A 165 -10.94 -17.14 12.06
N LYS A 166 -10.17 -18.08 12.62
CA LYS A 166 -8.72 -18.14 12.47
C LYS A 166 -8.31 -18.44 11.02
N ILE A 167 -8.96 -19.37 10.35
CA ILE A 167 -8.74 -19.67 8.93
C ILE A 167 -8.99 -18.41 8.08
N GLY A 168 -10.10 -17.70 8.31
CA GLY A 168 -10.43 -16.47 7.58
C GLY A 168 -9.53 -15.28 7.89
N SER A 169 -8.79 -15.30 9.01
CA SER A 169 -7.96 -14.17 9.46
C SER A 169 -6.46 -14.31 9.16
N GLN A 170 -5.95 -15.51 8.90
CA GLN A 170 -4.50 -15.76 8.87
C GLN A 170 -3.81 -15.30 7.59
N ALA A 171 -4.38 -15.60 6.44
CA ALA A 171 -3.75 -15.26 5.15
C ALA A 171 -4.73 -14.58 4.21
N TYR A 172 -4.23 -13.85 3.23
CA TYR A 172 -5.03 -13.45 2.09
C TYR A 172 -5.32 -14.67 1.21
N SER A 173 -6.44 -14.63 0.47
CA SER A 173 -6.70 -15.65 -0.54
C SER A 173 -5.72 -15.51 -1.70
N VAL A 174 -5.50 -16.59 -2.44
CA VAL A 174 -4.61 -16.59 -3.62
C VAL A 174 -5.08 -15.55 -4.64
N GLU A 175 -6.39 -15.34 -4.77
CA GLU A 175 -6.98 -14.33 -5.67
C GLU A 175 -6.63 -12.92 -5.23
N PHE A 176 -6.71 -12.60 -3.94
CA PHE A 176 -6.31 -11.29 -3.41
C PHE A 176 -4.81 -11.05 -3.59
N GLU A 177 -4.00 -12.09 -3.40
CA GLU A 177 -2.57 -12.01 -3.64
C GLU A 177 -2.23 -11.77 -5.11
N LYS A 178 -2.88 -12.48 -6.03
CA LYS A 178 -2.71 -12.29 -7.48
C LYS A 178 -3.15 -10.89 -7.91
N ASP A 179 -4.22 -10.37 -7.33
CA ASP A 179 -4.70 -9.03 -7.60
C ASP A 179 -3.75 -7.96 -7.05
N ALA A 180 -3.20 -8.18 -5.84
CA ALA A 180 -2.18 -7.31 -5.25
C ALA A 180 -0.86 -7.36 -6.04
N ASP A 181 -0.43 -8.54 -6.49
CA ASP A 181 0.75 -8.69 -7.35
C ASP A 181 0.56 -7.93 -8.67
N TYR A 182 -0.59 -8.10 -9.34
CA TYR A 182 -0.91 -7.42 -10.58
C TYR A 182 -0.86 -5.90 -10.42
N GLY A 183 -1.60 -5.35 -9.44
CA GLY A 183 -1.61 -3.92 -9.16
C GLY A 183 -0.26 -3.40 -8.71
N GLY A 184 0.42 -4.14 -7.83
CA GLY A 184 1.72 -3.79 -7.27
C GLY A 184 2.82 -3.66 -8.33
N VAL A 185 2.89 -4.59 -9.28
CA VAL A 185 3.86 -4.51 -10.39
C VAL A 185 3.62 -3.26 -11.24
N TYR A 186 2.36 -2.90 -11.52
CA TYR A 186 2.04 -1.66 -12.21
C TYR A 186 2.42 -0.42 -11.41
N TYR A 187 2.17 -0.42 -10.09
CA TYR A 187 2.49 0.73 -9.23
C TYR A 187 3.99 0.95 -9.16
N ALA A 188 4.79 -0.09 -8.95
CA ALA A 188 6.25 -0.02 -8.93
C ALA A 188 6.81 0.48 -10.26
N TYR A 189 6.34 -0.07 -11.38
CA TYR A 189 6.78 0.36 -12.70
C TYR A 189 6.46 1.84 -12.99
N ARG A 190 5.23 2.28 -12.68
CA ARG A 190 4.82 3.69 -12.86
C ARG A 190 5.59 4.64 -11.96
N ALA A 191 6.06 4.19 -10.82
CA ALA A 191 6.93 4.95 -9.92
C ALA A 191 8.40 5.00 -10.41
N GLY A 192 8.73 4.27 -11.50
CA GLY A 192 10.05 4.30 -12.14
C GLY A 192 11.02 3.23 -11.64
N TYR A 193 10.54 2.24 -10.88
CA TYR A 193 11.35 1.13 -10.40
C TYR A 193 11.49 0.02 -11.45
N ASP A 194 12.60 -0.70 -11.39
CA ASP A 194 12.83 -1.87 -12.24
C ASP A 194 12.04 -3.08 -11.73
N ILE A 195 11.17 -3.60 -12.58
CA ILE A 195 10.31 -4.75 -12.28
C ILE A 195 10.84 -6.08 -12.84
N SER A 196 12.01 -6.10 -13.46
CA SER A 196 12.54 -7.28 -14.13
C SER A 196 12.83 -8.44 -13.19
N GLN A 197 13.13 -8.18 -11.92
CA GLN A 197 13.50 -9.17 -10.91
C GLN A 197 12.40 -9.46 -9.88
N VAL A 198 11.19 -8.93 -10.07
CA VAL A 198 10.08 -9.06 -9.10
C VAL A 198 9.75 -10.52 -8.79
N LYS A 199 9.66 -11.36 -9.82
CA LYS A 199 9.41 -12.80 -9.66
C LYS A 199 10.47 -13.44 -8.78
N ASN A 200 11.74 -13.20 -9.06
CA ASN A 200 12.87 -13.77 -8.32
C ASN A 200 12.87 -13.35 -6.84
N PHE A 201 12.47 -12.12 -6.57
CA PHE A 201 12.32 -11.62 -5.20
C PHE A 201 11.24 -12.41 -4.43
N TRP A 202 10.04 -12.57 -5.01
CA TRP A 202 8.96 -13.32 -4.37
C TRP A 202 9.25 -14.82 -4.25
N GLU A 203 9.93 -15.43 -5.24
CA GLU A 203 10.42 -16.82 -5.16
C GLU A 203 11.41 -16.99 -4.01
N ARG A 204 12.31 -16.02 -3.81
CA ARG A 204 13.28 -16.03 -2.70
C ARG A 204 12.55 -15.96 -1.36
N ILE A 205 11.61 -15.04 -1.19
CA ILE A 205 10.77 -14.95 0.02
C ILE A 205 10.05 -16.28 0.27
N GLY A 206 9.44 -16.86 -0.75
CA GLY A 206 8.68 -18.10 -0.64
C GLY A 206 9.52 -19.34 -0.33
N SER A 207 10.82 -19.33 -0.65
CA SER A 207 11.74 -20.44 -0.39
C SER A 207 12.39 -20.41 1.00
N GLU A 208 12.32 -19.28 1.68
CA GLU A 208 12.92 -19.08 2.99
C GLU A 208 12.08 -19.67 4.14
N ASN A 209 12.72 -19.86 5.30
CA ASN A 209 12.05 -20.40 6.46
C ASN A 209 10.97 -19.45 7.01
N PRO A 210 9.68 -19.85 7.09
CA PRO A 210 8.60 -19.00 7.60
C PRO A 210 8.79 -18.46 9.03
N LYS A 211 9.66 -19.09 9.83
CA LYS A 211 9.99 -18.59 11.17
C LYS A 211 10.86 -17.34 11.15
N GLN A 212 11.57 -17.12 10.06
CA GLN A 212 12.43 -15.94 9.86
C GLN A 212 11.75 -14.88 8.97
N ILE A 213 10.86 -15.32 8.09
CA ILE A 213 10.15 -14.47 7.13
C ILE A 213 8.64 -14.54 7.40
N ALA A 214 8.15 -13.64 8.24
CA ALA A 214 6.76 -13.63 8.65
C ALA A 214 5.80 -13.25 7.51
N ILE A 215 6.24 -12.48 6.52
CA ILE A 215 5.41 -12.08 5.37
C ILE A 215 4.90 -13.29 4.59
N SER A 216 5.64 -14.39 4.52
CA SER A 216 5.23 -15.61 3.84
C SER A 216 4.03 -16.30 4.50
N SER A 217 3.77 -16.03 5.78
CA SER A 217 2.63 -16.60 6.49
C SER A 217 1.31 -15.88 6.22
N THR A 218 1.37 -14.60 5.87
CA THR A 218 0.20 -13.77 5.53
C THR A 218 0.00 -13.64 4.02
N HIS A 219 1.06 -13.84 3.24
CA HIS A 219 1.08 -13.75 1.78
C HIS A 219 1.62 -15.06 1.18
N PRO A 220 0.77 -16.11 1.07
CA PRO A 220 1.21 -17.42 0.62
C PRO A 220 1.86 -17.37 -0.77
N ALA A 221 3.06 -17.91 -0.86
CA ALA A 221 3.78 -18.05 -2.12
C ALA A 221 3.24 -19.26 -2.88
N THR A 222 2.77 -19.04 -4.12
CA THR A 222 2.27 -20.11 -4.97
C THR A 222 2.84 -19.98 -6.40
N ALA A 223 2.94 -21.09 -7.10
CA ALA A 223 3.38 -21.09 -8.50
C ALA A 223 2.47 -20.23 -9.40
N GLU A 224 1.19 -20.16 -9.07
CA GLU A 224 0.22 -19.31 -9.79
C GLU A 224 0.54 -17.82 -9.65
N ARG A 225 0.94 -17.36 -8.46
CA ARG A 225 1.37 -15.98 -8.22
C ARG A 225 2.59 -15.64 -9.05
N TYR A 226 3.61 -16.49 -9.03
CA TYR A 226 4.84 -16.27 -9.81
C TYR A 226 4.58 -16.19 -11.32
N LEU A 227 3.71 -17.05 -11.83
CA LEU A 227 3.30 -17.01 -13.23
C LEU A 227 2.51 -15.73 -13.55
N GLN A 228 1.63 -15.29 -12.64
CA GLN A 228 0.89 -14.04 -12.81
C GLN A 228 1.81 -12.82 -12.83
N ILE A 229 2.79 -12.75 -11.95
CA ILE A 229 3.79 -11.69 -11.91
C ILE A 229 4.56 -11.64 -13.24
N GLU A 230 5.04 -12.77 -13.74
CA GLU A 230 5.75 -12.86 -15.01
C GLU A 230 4.92 -12.34 -16.17
N LYS A 231 3.67 -12.79 -16.29
CA LYS A 231 2.72 -12.30 -17.31
C LYS A 231 2.43 -10.81 -17.19
N THR A 232 2.38 -10.28 -15.97
CA THR A 232 2.15 -8.85 -15.74
C THR A 232 3.34 -8.02 -16.22
N VAL A 233 4.56 -8.48 -15.98
CA VAL A 233 5.78 -7.84 -16.49
C VAL A 233 5.80 -7.86 -18.02
N GLU A 234 5.45 -8.99 -18.65
CA GLU A 234 5.35 -9.11 -20.10
C GLU A 234 4.27 -8.16 -20.67
N GLU A 235 3.10 -8.08 -20.02
CA GLU A 235 2.02 -7.18 -20.39
C GLU A 235 2.46 -5.72 -20.36
N ILE A 236 3.13 -5.28 -19.28
CA ILE A 236 3.64 -3.92 -19.14
C ILE A 236 4.64 -3.60 -20.25
N ASN A 237 5.58 -4.51 -20.51
CA ASN A 237 6.57 -4.33 -21.57
C ASN A 237 5.91 -4.22 -22.95
N LYS A 238 4.90 -5.02 -23.22
CA LYS A 238 4.12 -4.95 -24.47
C LYS A 238 3.36 -3.63 -24.57
N LYS A 239 2.61 -3.23 -23.53
CA LYS A 239 1.89 -1.95 -23.51
C LYS A 239 2.82 -0.75 -23.73
N LYS A 240 4.05 -0.83 -23.18
CA LYS A 240 5.07 0.20 -23.40
C LYS A 240 5.49 0.31 -24.87
N ILE A 241 5.72 -0.84 -25.54
CA ILE A 241 6.09 -0.89 -26.96
C ILE A 241 4.94 -0.36 -27.82
N ASP A 242 3.71 -0.75 -27.50
CA ASP A 242 2.51 -0.40 -28.25
C ASP A 242 1.98 1.02 -27.96
N GLY A 243 2.59 1.76 -27.04
CA GLY A 243 2.16 3.10 -26.63
C GLY A 243 0.82 3.11 -25.89
N ILE A 244 0.41 1.99 -25.30
CA ILE A 244 -0.84 1.84 -24.55
C ILE A 244 -0.67 2.36 -23.13
N ALA A 245 -1.73 2.93 -22.55
CA ALA A 245 -1.73 3.43 -21.20
C ALA A 245 -1.33 2.33 -20.17
N LEU A 246 -0.39 2.65 -19.27
CA LEU A 246 0.13 1.74 -18.25
C LEU A 246 -0.75 1.78 -16.99
N VAL A 247 -1.96 1.27 -17.14
CA VAL A 247 -2.93 1.11 -16.04
C VAL A 247 -3.25 -0.37 -15.86
N PRO A 248 -3.43 -0.82 -14.59
CA PRO A 248 -3.78 -2.20 -14.27
C PRO A 248 -5.13 -2.59 -14.86
#